data_bab8f384e8b17aebde861f97c060d4d2
#
_entry.id   bab8f384e8b17aebde861f97c060d4d2
#
_cell.length_a   1.000
_cell.length_b   1.000
_cell.length_c   1.000
_cell.angle_alpha   90.00
_cell.angle_beta   90.00
_cell.angle_gamma   90.00
#
_symmetry.space_group_name_H-M   'P 1'
#
loop_
_entity.id
_entity.type
_entity.pdbx_description
1 polymer ?
#
loop_
_entity_poly.entity_id
_entity_poly.type
_entity_poly.pdbx_seq_one_letter_code
_entity_poly.pdbx_strand_id
1 'polypeptide(L)'
;MKLSKIALAVSTSTTLFSGVLFSSQAVAEGRLVVYCSAQNSVCETQVQAFSKKYDVNTTFVRNSSGSTLAKMKAETNNPQADVWYGGTFDTHSQAAEMDLLTAYQSPMLNEVMPEFKDPGRRKGNYSSVVYMGVLGFGVNTEKLKKLGITETPKCWKDLLDPKFKNEIQISDPQSAGTAYTAIATFVQLWGEDEAFKYLKELDKNISQYPKAGTAPAHNLARGETTIGIGFLQNYSFEKQNGAPIEVIVPCEGTGYELGGVSIIKNARNLKNAQLFVDWAMSKESQELSWEKGQSHHILTNVHAKGSPYALKSNELNLIKYDFDKFGSSDIRSGLIDRWVREVKLNK
;
A
#
# COMPACT_ATOMS: atom_id res chain seq x y z
N MET A 1 10.90 95.70 -27.71
CA MET A 1 10.33 94.80 -26.72
C MET A 1 9.51 93.74 -27.41
N LYS A 2 10.07 92.55 -27.66
CA LYS A 2 9.34 91.42 -28.26
C LYS A 2 9.53 90.22 -27.32
N LEU A 3 8.47 89.78 -26.70
CA LEU A 3 8.41 88.57 -25.91
C LEU A 3 8.32 87.32 -26.81
N SER A 4 9.31 86.49 -26.71
CA SER A 4 9.31 85.17 -27.38
C SER A 4 8.64 84.13 -26.52
N LYS A 5 7.62 83.40 -27.03
CA LYS A 5 6.94 82.29 -26.38
C LYS A 5 7.74 81.05 -26.68
N ILE A 6 8.19 80.34 -25.63
CA ILE A 6 8.76 79.00 -25.72
C ILE A 6 7.63 78.01 -25.42
N ALA A 7 7.33 77.14 -26.43
CA ALA A 7 6.42 76.05 -26.25
C ALA A 7 7.18 74.80 -25.74
N LEU A 8 6.72 74.28 -24.57
CA LEU A 8 7.26 73.10 -23.95
C LEU A 8 6.44 71.89 -24.43
N ALA A 9 7.10 71.02 -25.22
CA ALA A 9 6.51 69.76 -25.65
C ALA A 9 6.72 68.71 -24.55
N VAL A 10 5.66 68.23 -23.97
CA VAL A 10 5.65 67.14 -23.00
C VAL A 10 5.53 65.83 -23.76
N SER A 11 6.60 65.06 -23.82
CA SER A 11 6.63 63.72 -24.38
C SER A 11 6.23 62.69 -23.31
N THR A 12 5.02 62.15 -23.42
CA THR A 12 4.51 61.04 -22.54
C THR A 12 5.04 59.71 -23.02
N SER A 13 6.08 59.18 -22.38
CA SER A 13 6.59 57.82 -22.59
C SER A 13 5.77 56.86 -21.78
N THR A 14 4.93 56.07 -22.47
CA THR A 14 4.16 54.98 -21.87
C THR A 14 5.04 53.74 -21.71
N THR A 15 5.56 53.52 -20.52
CA THR A 15 6.32 52.31 -20.18
C THR A 15 5.33 51.16 -19.93
N LEU A 16 5.26 50.21 -20.87
CA LEU A 16 4.57 48.95 -20.70
C LEU A 16 5.33 48.08 -19.65
N PHE A 17 4.84 48.05 -18.46
CA PHE A 17 5.27 47.10 -17.43
C PHE A 17 4.70 45.72 -17.76
N SER A 18 5.49 44.88 -18.44
CA SER A 18 5.19 43.45 -18.58
C SER A 18 5.38 42.77 -17.22
N GLY A 19 4.28 42.61 -16.49
CA GLY A 19 4.26 41.88 -15.25
C GLY A 19 4.53 40.39 -15.54
N VAL A 20 5.74 39.95 -15.30
CA VAL A 20 6.08 38.52 -15.20
C VAL A 20 5.41 38.02 -13.91
N LEU A 21 4.29 37.33 -14.06
CA LEU A 21 3.69 36.56 -13.00
C LEU A 21 4.64 35.41 -12.63
N PHE A 22 5.52 35.64 -11.67
CA PHE A 22 6.19 34.56 -10.96
C PHE A 22 5.11 33.80 -10.20
N SER A 23 4.72 32.64 -10.74
CA SER A 23 4.02 31.63 -9.93
C SER A 23 4.99 31.24 -8.82
N SER A 24 4.88 31.85 -7.66
CA SER A 24 5.53 31.39 -6.44
C SER A 24 4.92 30.01 -6.14
N GLN A 25 5.61 28.94 -6.54
CA GLN A 25 5.35 27.64 -5.91
C GLN A 25 5.57 27.87 -4.41
N ALA A 26 4.51 27.73 -3.64
CA ALA A 26 4.61 27.81 -2.19
C ALA A 26 5.56 26.70 -1.74
N VAL A 27 6.79 27.07 -1.41
CA VAL A 27 7.75 26.18 -0.77
C VAL A 27 7.15 25.86 0.59
N ALA A 28 6.80 24.61 0.81
CA ALA A 28 6.29 24.14 2.09
C ALA A 28 7.50 24.00 3.02
N GLU A 29 7.82 25.05 3.76
CA GLU A 29 8.79 24.99 4.86
C GLU A 29 8.22 24.12 5.99
N GLY A 30 9.07 23.33 6.67
CA GLY A 30 8.68 22.66 7.90
C GLY A 30 8.99 21.18 7.94
N ARG A 31 8.17 20.46 8.70
CA ARG A 31 8.36 19.04 9.04
C ARG A 31 7.18 18.21 8.53
N LEU A 32 7.42 16.92 8.26
CA LEU A 32 6.40 15.91 8.00
C LEU A 32 6.80 14.58 8.66
N VAL A 33 5.87 13.92 9.31
CA VAL A 33 6.05 12.56 9.83
C VAL A 33 5.09 11.61 9.14
N VAL A 34 5.63 10.54 8.54
CA VAL A 34 4.88 9.55 7.76
C VAL A 34 4.85 8.21 8.51
N TYR A 35 3.68 7.68 8.81
CA TYR A 35 3.52 6.26 9.10
C TYR A 35 3.48 5.53 7.77
N CYS A 36 4.43 4.60 7.58
CA CYS A 36 4.56 3.88 6.31
C CYS A 36 4.30 2.38 6.51
N SER A 37 3.40 1.83 5.71
CA SER A 37 3.03 0.40 5.75
C SER A 37 3.39 -0.34 4.45
N ALA A 38 4.20 0.26 3.59
CA ALA A 38 4.80 -0.37 2.40
C ALA A 38 6.11 -1.10 2.73
N GLN A 39 6.82 -1.60 1.72
CA GLN A 39 8.20 -2.09 1.84
C GLN A 39 9.12 -0.96 2.34
N ASN A 40 10.15 -1.31 3.13
CA ASN A 40 11.03 -0.29 3.71
C ASN A 40 11.72 0.56 2.65
N SER A 41 12.22 -0.06 1.57
CA SER A 41 12.86 0.63 0.45
C SER A 41 11.94 1.64 -0.24
N VAL A 42 10.65 1.33 -0.35
CA VAL A 42 9.63 2.25 -0.88
C VAL A 42 9.42 3.41 0.09
N CYS A 43 9.25 3.13 1.40
CA CYS A 43 9.08 4.17 2.42
C CYS A 43 10.23 5.17 2.40
N GLU A 44 11.46 4.66 2.38
CA GLU A 44 12.69 5.46 2.33
C GLU A 44 12.76 6.29 1.05
N THR A 45 12.53 5.68 -0.11
CA THR A 45 12.55 6.36 -1.41
C THR A 45 11.53 7.49 -1.47
N GLN A 46 10.29 7.24 -1.05
CA GLN A 46 9.23 8.24 -1.07
C GLN A 46 9.55 9.42 -0.17
N VAL A 47 9.98 9.15 1.05
CA VAL A 47 10.29 10.20 2.03
C VAL A 47 11.49 11.05 1.60
N GLN A 48 12.56 10.42 1.11
CA GLN A 48 13.76 11.14 0.64
C GLN A 48 13.45 11.99 -0.60
N ALA A 49 12.72 11.45 -1.58
CA ALA A 49 12.38 12.17 -2.80
C ALA A 49 11.46 13.35 -2.51
N PHE A 50 10.44 13.17 -1.66
CA PHE A 50 9.55 14.24 -1.22
C PHE A 50 10.32 15.33 -0.47
N SER A 51 11.13 14.95 0.52
CA SER A 51 11.96 15.87 1.31
C SER A 51 12.84 16.74 0.42
N LYS A 52 13.51 16.11 -0.55
CA LYS A 52 14.39 16.82 -1.50
C LYS A 52 13.63 17.76 -2.45
N LYS A 53 12.46 17.31 -2.95
CA LYS A 53 11.68 18.06 -3.94
C LYS A 53 11.03 19.31 -3.36
N TYR A 54 10.53 19.22 -2.12
CA TYR A 54 9.72 20.26 -1.52
C TYR A 54 10.40 21.00 -0.36
N ASP A 55 11.66 20.67 -0.08
CA ASP A 55 12.44 21.22 1.05
C ASP A 55 11.73 21.07 2.40
N VAL A 56 11.10 19.89 2.62
CA VAL A 56 10.39 19.54 3.86
C VAL A 56 11.17 18.47 4.60
N ASN A 57 11.56 18.72 5.86
CA ASN A 57 12.21 17.71 6.70
C ASN A 57 11.24 16.55 6.99
N THR A 58 11.32 15.49 6.21
CA THR A 58 10.39 14.38 6.25
C THR A 58 11.03 13.15 6.87
N THR A 59 10.34 12.54 7.81
CA THR A 59 10.75 11.29 8.47
C THR A 59 9.64 10.25 8.39
N PHE A 60 9.99 8.97 8.55
CA PHE A 60 8.97 7.92 8.58
C PHE A 60 9.19 6.91 9.70
N VAL A 61 8.09 6.26 10.10
CA VAL A 61 8.09 5.09 10.97
C VAL A 61 7.38 3.96 10.23
N ARG A 62 8.10 2.85 10.02
CA ARG A 62 7.57 1.69 9.31
C ARG A 62 6.85 0.74 10.27
N ASN A 63 5.57 0.45 9.98
CA ASN A 63 4.76 -0.58 10.65
C ASN A 63 3.86 -1.29 9.64
N SER A 64 3.39 -2.50 9.97
CA SER A 64 2.34 -3.18 9.19
C SER A 64 0.98 -2.50 9.40
N SER A 65 0.04 -2.66 8.46
CA SER A 65 -1.23 -1.92 8.43
C SER A 65 -2.03 -2.01 9.73
N GLY A 66 -2.22 -3.22 10.28
CA GLY A 66 -2.94 -3.39 11.55
C GLY A 66 -2.21 -2.76 12.74
N SER A 67 -0.87 -2.85 12.77
CA SER A 67 -0.07 -2.20 13.82
C SER A 67 -0.13 -0.67 13.73
N THR A 68 -0.14 -0.11 12.51
CA THR A 68 -0.32 1.34 12.30
C THR A 68 -1.69 1.80 12.78
N LEU A 69 -2.76 1.07 12.43
CA LEU A 69 -4.11 1.38 12.88
C LEU A 69 -4.21 1.37 14.41
N ALA A 70 -3.66 0.34 15.07
CA ALA A 70 -3.65 0.24 16.53
C ALA A 70 -2.87 1.40 17.16
N LYS A 71 -1.74 1.79 16.56
CA LYS A 71 -0.94 2.94 17.00
C LYS A 71 -1.70 4.25 16.87
N MET A 72 -2.33 4.51 15.72
CA MET A 72 -3.15 5.70 15.50
C MET A 72 -4.31 5.78 16.49
N LYS A 73 -4.97 4.65 16.78
CA LYS A 73 -6.02 4.57 17.79
C LYS A 73 -5.51 4.93 19.19
N ALA A 74 -4.34 4.46 19.57
CA ALA A 74 -3.72 4.80 20.85
C ALA A 74 -3.30 6.29 20.94
N GLU A 75 -3.03 6.93 19.81
CA GLU A 75 -2.56 8.30 19.67
C GLU A 75 -3.66 9.31 19.30
N THR A 76 -4.94 8.92 19.34
CA THR A 76 -6.08 9.73 18.86
C THR A 76 -6.07 11.18 19.43
N ASN A 77 -5.70 11.34 20.70
CA ASN A 77 -5.66 12.64 21.36
C ASN A 77 -4.35 13.42 21.14
N ASN A 78 -3.30 12.76 20.64
CA ASN A 78 -1.99 13.36 20.41
C ASN A 78 -1.27 12.64 19.26
N PRO A 79 -1.69 12.83 18.00
CA PRO A 79 -1.10 12.19 16.85
C PRO A 79 0.40 12.48 16.73
N GLN A 80 1.18 11.45 16.45
CA GLN A 80 2.64 11.56 16.31
C GLN A 80 3.08 11.57 14.85
N ALA A 81 2.16 11.39 13.91
CA ALA A 81 2.40 11.48 12.48
C ALA A 81 1.32 12.29 11.78
N ASP A 82 1.62 12.73 10.56
CA ASP A 82 0.77 13.57 9.73
C ASP A 82 0.07 12.77 8.63
N VAL A 83 0.76 11.78 8.08
CA VAL A 83 0.31 10.97 6.94
C VAL A 83 0.49 9.49 7.24
N TRP A 84 -0.45 8.69 6.74
CA TRP A 84 -0.29 7.24 6.61
C TRP A 84 -0.17 6.87 5.13
N TYR A 85 0.98 6.30 4.73
CA TYR A 85 1.29 5.90 3.37
C TYR A 85 1.45 4.38 3.25
N GLY A 86 0.82 3.80 2.24
CA GLY A 86 0.85 2.36 1.99
C GLY A 86 0.04 1.55 3.01
N GLY A 87 0.06 0.24 2.85
CA GLY A 87 -0.80 -0.67 3.60
C GLY A 87 -2.16 -0.85 2.94
N THR A 88 -2.92 -1.82 3.42
CA THR A 88 -4.16 -2.26 2.77
C THR A 88 -5.30 -1.26 2.96
N PHE A 89 -6.05 -0.99 1.90
CA PHE A 89 -7.15 -0.03 1.89
C PHE A 89 -8.25 -0.36 2.91
N ASP A 90 -8.47 -1.64 3.21
CA ASP A 90 -9.39 -2.09 4.27
C ASP A 90 -9.07 -1.42 5.61
N THR A 91 -7.77 -1.34 5.98
CA THR A 91 -7.36 -0.71 7.23
C THR A 91 -7.47 0.81 7.20
N HIS A 92 -7.25 1.44 6.04
CA HIS A 92 -7.54 2.87 5.87
C HIS A 92 -9.04 3.15 5.98
N SER A 93 -9.89 2.31 5.39
CA SER A 93 -11.35 2.41 5.53
C SER A 93 -11.79 2.29 6.98
N GLN A 94 -11.20 1.34 7.72
CA GLN A 94 -11.45 1.19 9.15
C GLN A 94 -11.00 2.42 9.96
N ALA A 95 -9.83 2.99 9.63
CA ALA A 95 -9.37 4.24 10.27
C ALA A 95 -10.32 5.41 10.01
N ALA A 96 -10.91 5.51 8.81
CA ALA A 96 -11.92 6.51 8.49
C ALA A 96 -13.21 6.30 9.30
N GLU A 97 -13.68 5.06 9.47
CA GLU A 97 -14.84 4.74 10.33
C GLU A 97 -14.63 5.12 11.79
N MET A 98 -13.38 4.96 12.26
CA MET A 98 -12.99 5.30 13.63
C MET A 98 -12.69 6.79 13.82
N ASP A 99 -12.96 7.64 12.81
CA ASP A 99 -12.68 9.07 12.84
C ASP A 99 -11.20 9.42 13.11
N LEU A 100 -10.29 8.59 12.59
CA LEU A 100 -8.83 8.77 12.74
C LEU A 100 -8.17 9.47 11.55
N LEU A 101 -8.93 9.81 10.50
CA LEU A 101 -8.44 10.44 9.28
C LEU A 101 -9.11 11.79 9.02
N THR A 102 -8.40 12.63 8.27
CA THR A 102 -8.93 13.90 7.73
C THR A 102 -9.26 13.73 6.25
N ALA A 103 -10.47 14.12 5.85
CA ALA A 103 -10.86 14.10 4.45
C ALA A 103 -10.05 15.10 3.62
N TYR A 104 -9.54 14.64 2.48
CA TYR A 104 -8.83 15.48 1.50
C TYR A 104 -9.06 14.97 0.10
N GLN A 105 -9.56 15.83 -0.78
CA GLN A 105 -9.71 15.53 -2.19
C GLN A 105 -8.51 16.06 -2.96
N SER A 106 -7.57 15.18 -3.26
CA SER A 106 -6.40 15.52 -4.07
C SER A 106 -6.80 15.89 -5.50
N PRO A 107 -6.25 16.95 -6.11
CA PRO A 107 -6.41 17.24 -7.53
C PRO A 107 -5.89 16.12 -8.43
N MET A 108 -4.96 15.29 -7.92
CA MET A 108 -4.37 14.15 -8.64
C MET A 108 -5.36 13.00 -8.86
N LEU A 109 -6.54 13.01 -8.23
CA LEU A 109 -7.59 12.02 -8.50
C LEU A 109 -8.00 11.93 -9.98
N ASN A 110 -7.82 13.01 -10.74
CA ASN A 110 -8.09 13.03 -12.17
C ASN A 110 -7.11 12.15 -12.96
N GLU A 111 -5.92 11.90 -12.43
CA GLU A 111 -4.87 11.07 -13.04
C GLU A 111 -4.91 9.61 -12.56
N VAL A 112 -5.80 9.25 -11.67
CA VAL A 112 -5.98 7.85 -11.20
C VAL A 112 -6.85 7.09 -12.20
N MET A 113 -6.50 5.84 -12.49
CA MET A 113 -7.30 4.93 -13.33
C MET A 113 -8.73 4.80 -12.75
N PRO A 114 -9.78 4.76 -13.61
CA PRO A 114 -11.17 4.79 -13.15
C PRO A 114 -11.52 3.75 -12.09
N GLU A 115 -11.00 2.53 -12.23
CA GLU A 115 -11.23 1.40 -11.32
C GLU A 115 -10.65 1.60 -9.91
N PHE A 116 -9.71 2.55 -9.73
CA PHE A 116 -9.07 2.84 -8.45
C PHE A 116 -9.51 4.18 -7.84
N LYS A 117 -10.40 4.94 -8.51
CA LYS A 117 -10.84 6.25 -8.00
C LYS A 117 -11.74 6.15 -6.77
N ASP A 118 -12.58 5.13 -6.74
CA ASP A 118 -13.52 4.88 -5.63
C ASP A 118 -13.62 3.37 -5.37
N PRO A 119 -12.62 2.80 -4.68
CA PRO A 119 -12.58 1.36 -4.43
C PRO A 119 -13.64 0.87 -3.42
N GLY A 120 -14.29 1.79 -2.74
CA GLY A 120 -15.39 1.52 -1.83
C GLY A 120 -16.21 2.79 -1.62
N ARG A 121 -17.53 2.70 -1.68
CA ARG A 121 -18.48 3.84 -1.61
C ARG A 121 -18.54 4.51 -0.24
N ARG A 122 -17.46 4.55 0.49
CA ARG A 122 -17.43 5.22 1.79
C ARG A 122 -17.44 6.72 1.60
N LYS A 123 -18.45 7.35 2.16
CA LYS A 123 -18.65 8.79 2.11
C LYS A 123 -17.42 9.52 2.64
N GLY A 124 -16.75 10.25 1.78
CA GLY A 124 -15.64 11.12 2.12
C GLY A 124 -14.31 10.67 1.50
N ASN A 125 -13.53 11.64 1.04
CA ASN A 125 -12.20 11.42 0.47
C ASN A 125 -11.15 11.27 1.58
N TYR A 126 -11.27 10.23 2.40
CA TYR A 126 -10.35 10.00 3.52
C TYR A 126 -9.05 9.32 3.10
N SER A 127 -9.08 8.61 1.97
CA SER A 127 -7.94 7.84 1.48
C SER A 127 -7.92 7.85 -0.04
N SER A 128 -6.73 7.89 -0.63
CA SER A 128 -6.51 7.74 -2.07
C SER A 128 -5.67 6.50 -2.32
N VAL A 129 -5.86 5.87 -3.49
CA VAL A 129 -5.13 4.66 -3.88
C VAL A 129 -3.86 5.03 -4.64
N VAL A 130 -2.73 4.44 -4.25
CA VAL A 130 -1.42 4.73 -4.85
C VAL A 130 -0.78 3.52 -5.53
N TYR A 131 -1.24 2.31 -5.25
CA TYR A 131 -0.82 1.07 -5.91
C TYR A 131 -1.82 -0.06 -5.69
N MET A 132 -1.65 -1.15 -6.44
CA MET A 132 -2.35 -2.41 -6.23
C MET A 132 -1.35 -3.55 -6.09
N GLY A 133 -1.57 -4.46 -5.14
CA GLY A 133 -0.80 -5.67 -4.91
C GLY A 133 -1.68 -6.92 -4.97
N VAL A 134 -1.25 -7.96 -5.67
CA VAL A 134 -2.01 -9.21 -5.85
C VAL A 134 -1.63 -10.21 -4.77
N LEU A 135 -2.62 -10.82 -4.14
CA LEU A 135 -2.41 -11.89 -3.16
C LEU A 135 -2.05 -13.21 -3.88
N GLY A 136 -1.22 -14.02 -3.24
CA GLY A 136 -0.85 -15.34 -3.73
C GLY A 136 0.20 -15.96 -2.83
N PHE A 137 1.10 -16.75 -3.41
CA PHE A 137 2.19 -17.32 -2.65
C PHE A 137 3.46 -17.48 -3.48
N GLY A 138 4.60 -17.44 -2.81
CA GLY A 138 5.89 -17.78 -3.36
C GLY A 138 6.32 -19.19 -2.93
N VAL A 139 7.08 -19.86 -3.78
CA VAL A 139 7.65 -21.19 -3.51
C VAL A 139 9.16 -21.15 -3.71
N ASN A 140 9.92 -21.53 -2.69
CA ASN A 140 11.37 -21.72 -2.83
C ASN A 140 11.64 -23.06 -3.51
N THR A 141 12.06 -22.99 -4.78
CA THR A 141 12.22 -24.18 -5.64
C THR A 141 13.37 -25.10 -5.21
N GLU A 142 14.40 -24.57 -4.56
CA GLU A 142 15.49 -25.38 -4.03
C GLU A 142 15.07 -26.13 -2.75
N LYS A 143 14.34 -25.47 -1.84
CA LYS A 143 13.77 -26.16 -0.68
C LYS A 143 12.77 -27.22 -1.10
N LEU A 144 11.91 -26.92 -2.07
CA LEU A 144 10.94 -27.88 -2.58
C LEU A 144 11.64 -29.16 -3.06
N LYS A 145 12.74 -29.03 -3.84
CA LYS A 145 13.55 -30.16 -4.27
C LYS A 145 14.19 -30.94 -3.12
N LYS A 146 14.69 -30.22 -2.07
CA LYS A 146 15.28 -30.87 -0.88
C LYS A 146 14.25 -31.71 -0.11
N LEU A 147 12.96 -31.35 -0.17
CA LEU A 147 11.86 -32.14 0.39
C LEU A 147 11.45 -33.32 -0.53
N GLY A 148 12.09 -33.50 -1.68
CA GLY A 148 11.72 -34.54 -2.64
C GLY A 148 10.43 -34.27 -3.41
N ILE A 149 9.95 -33.01 -3.39
CA ILE A 149 8.71 -32.60 -4.04
C ILE A 149 9.06 -32.08 -5.45
N THR A 150 8.53 -32.72 -6.46
CA THR A 150 8.82 -32.41 -7.89
C THR A 150 7.83 -31.44 -8.50
N GLU A 151 6.61 -31.36 -7.96
CA GLU A 151 5.55 -30.51 -8.48
C GLU A 151 5.33 -29.29 -7.59
N THR A 152 5.42 -28.10 -8.19
CA THR A 152 5.10 -26.83 -7.51
C THR A 152 3.59 -26.73 -7.33
N PRO A 153 3.10 -26.41 -6.10
CA PRO A 153 1.67 -26.15 -5.87
C PRO A 153 1.19 -24.97 -6.73
N LYS A 154 -0.03 -25.06 -7.28
CA LYS A 154 -0.62 -24.03 -8.15
C LYS A 154 -1.91 -23.44 -7.60
N CYS A 155 -2.55 -24.10 -6.65
CA CYS A 155 -3.85 -23.75 -6.13
C CYS A 155 -3.77 -23.55 -4.62
N TRP A 156 -4.72 -22.79 -4.05
CA TRP A 156 -4.81 -22.65 -2.60
C TRP A 156 -4.98 -23.98 -1.90
N LYS A 157 -5.78 -24.88 -2.48
CA LYS A 157 -6.04 -26.21 -1.90
C LYS A 157 -4.82 -27.13 -1.89
N ASP A 158 -3.87 -26.94 -2.80
CA ASP A 158 -2.63 -27.72 -2.82
C ASP A 158 -1.80 -27.49 -1.55
N LEU A 159 -1.97 -26.34 -0.89
CA LEU A 159 -1.26 -25.98 0.33
C LEU A 159 -1.70 -26.79 1.56
N LEU A 160 -2.78 -27.55 1.43
CA LEU A 160 -3.27 -28.45 2.49
C LEU A 160 -2.56 -29.80 2.51
N ASP A 161 -1.77 -30.12 1.50
CA ASP A 161 -1.04 -31.41 1.42
C ASP A 161 -0.12 -31.57 2.64
N PRO A 162 -0.21 -32.65 3.42
CA PRO A 162 0.63 -32.91 4.59
C PRO A 162 2.14 -32.90 4.33
N LYS A 163 2.58 -33.05 3.07
CA LYS A 163 3.99 -32.92 2.67
C LYS A 163 4.56 -31.51 2.98
N PHE A 164 3.71 -30.49 3.17
CA PHE A 164 4.10 -29.12 3.52
C PHE A 164 4.04 -28.83 5.02
N LYS A 165 3.93 -29.88 5.86
CA LYS A 165 3.86 -29.70 7.34
C LYS A 165 5.05 -28.88 7.84
N ASN A 166 4.75 -27.74 8.53
CA ASN A 166 5.73 -26.77 9.03
C ASN A 166 6.59 -26.09 7.93
N GLU A 167 6.14 -26.11 6.69
CA GLU A 167 6.87 -25.54 5.54
C GLU A 167 6.19 -24.30 4.95
N ILE A 168 5.11 -23.82 5.55
CA ILE A 168 4.36 -22.66 5.09
C ILE A 168 4.42 -21.54 6.12
N GLN A 169 4.53 -20.30 5.64
CA GLN A 169 4.37 -19.10 6.45
C GLN A 169 3.33 -18.16 5.86
N ILE A 170 2.53 -17.57 6.72
CA ILE A 170 1.64 -16.44 6.48
C ILE A 170 1.72 -15.50 7.67
N SER A 171 1.63 -14.19 7.45
CA SER A 171 1.69 -13.24 8.57
C SER A 171 0.48 -13.31 9.50
N ASP A 172 0.60 -12.74 10.70
CA ASP A 172 -0.48 -12.68 11.70
C ASP A 172 -1.53 -11.63 11.29
N PRO A 173 -2.81 -11.98 11.09
CA PRO A 173 -3.85 -11.04 10.67
C PRO A 173 -4.19 -9.96 11.71
N GLN A 174 -3.83 -10.14 12.97
CA GLN A 174 -3.98 -9.12 14.00
C GLN A 174 -3.06 -7.92 13.75
N SER A 175 -1.90 -8.13 13.14
CA SER A 175 -0.90 -7.09 12.88
C SER A 175 -0.73 -6.74 11.40
N ALA A 176 -0.90 -7.71 10.49
CA ALA A 176 -0.65 -7.54 9.06
C ALA A 176 -1.93 -7.49 8.23
N GLY A 177 -2.11 -6.42 7.46
CA GLY A 177 -3.20 -6.33 6.48
C GLY A 177 -3.15 -7.45 5.43
N THR A 178 -1.96 -7.86 5.02
CA THR A 178 -1.75 -8.97 4.07
C THR A 178 -2.47 -10.26 4.48
N ALA A 179 -2.35 -10.67 5.74
CA ALA A 179 -3.01 -11.87 6.24
C ALA A 179 -4.53 -11.68 6.39
N TYR A 180 -4.97 -10.48 6.74
CA TYR A 180 -6.40 -10.17 6.72
C TYR A 180 -6.97 -10.24 5.29
N THR A 181 -6.27 -9.68 4.30
CA THR A 181 -6.68 -9.79 2.89
C THR A 181 -6.78 -11.26 2.46
N ALA A 182 -5.90 -12.16 2.97
CA ALA A 182 -6.01 -13.58 2.71
C ALA A 182 -7.29 -14.18 3.31
N ILE A 183 -7.62 -13.90 4.58
CA ILE A 183 -8.88 -14.35 5.20
C ILE A 183 -10.08 -13.85 4.39
N ALA A 184 -10.12 -12.54 4.08
CA ALA A 184 -11.20 -11.93 3.32
C ALA A 184 -11.33 -12.53 1.90
N THR A 185 -10.21 -12.88 1.27
CA THR A 185 -10.18 -13.57 -0.02
C THR A 185 -10.82 -14.95 0.07
N PHE A 186 -10.43 -15.77 1.05
CA PHE A 186 -10.97 -17.10 1.22
C PHE A 186 -12.48 -17.07 1.55
N VAL A 187 -12.91 -16.11 2.37
CA VAL A 187 -14.35 -15.90 2.65
C VAL A 187 -15.12 -15.53 1.40
N GLN A 188 -14.55 -14.71 0.52
CA GLN A 188 -15.21 -14.34 -0.75
C GLN A 188 -15.20 -15.46 -1.79
N LEU A 189 -14.18 -16.31 -1.79
CA LEU A 189 -14.10 -17.46 -2.70
C LEU A 189 -15.05 -18.58 -2.32
N TRP A 190 -15.18 -18.88 -1.00
CA TRP A 190 -15.82 -20.13 -0.56
C TRP A 190 -16.95 -19.94 0.46
N GLY A 191 -17.20 -18.72 0.91
CA GLY A 191 -18.07 -18.45 2.07
C GLY A 191 -17.31 -18.63 3.40
N GLU A 192 -17.85 -18.03 4.45
CA GLU A 192 -17.11 -17.90 5.72
C GLU A 192 -16.77 -19.25 6.36
N ASP A 193 -17.73 -20.17 6.44
CA ASP A 193 -17.51 -21.46 7.12
C ASP A 193 -16.50 -22.34 6.39
N GLU A 194 -16.55 -22.42 5.07
CA GLU A 194 -15.58 -23.20 4.29
C GLU A 194 -14.20 -22.54 4.32
N ALA A 195 -14.12 -21.22 4.32
CA ALA A 195 -12.87 -20.49 4.49
C ALA A 195 -12.19 -20.82 5.84
N PHE A 196 -12.97 -20.90 6.92
CA PHE A 196 -12.43 -21.24 8.24
C PHE A 196 -12.11 -22.73 8.38
N LYS A 197 -12.81 -23.62 7.70
CA LYS A 197 -12.37 -25.04 7.57
C LYS A 197 -11.01 -25.11 6.86
N TYR A 198 -10.87 -24.41 5.74
CA TYR A 198 -9.60 -24.32 5.00
C TYR A 198 -8.47 -23.78 5.88
N LEU A 199 -8.68 -22.68 6.60
CA LEU A 199 -7.68 -22.07 7.47
C LEU A 199 -7.21 -22.98 8.60
N LYS A 200 -8.13 -23.78 9.21
CA LYS A 200 -7.79 -24.80 10.22
C LYS A 200 -6.91 -25.90 9.64
N GLU A 201 -7.23 -26.38 8.44
CA GLU A 201 -6.41 -27.40 7.77
C GLU A 201 -5.04 -26.82 7.35
N LEU A 202 -5.02 -25.60 6.82
CA LEU A 202 -3.78 -24.90 6.44
C LEU A 202 -2.87 -24.69 7.66
N ASP A 203 -3.42 -24.39 8.84
CA ASP A 203 -2.67 -24.18 10.09
C ASP A 203 -1.78 -25.38 10.45
N LYS A 204 -2.18 -26.60 10.10
CA LYS A 204 -1.37 -27.82 10.32
C LYS A 204 -0.03 -27.79 9.57
N ASN A 205 0.03 -27.02 8.48
CA ASN A 205 1.20 -26.84 7.65
C ASN A 205 1.97 -25.54 7.93
N ILE A 206 1.40 -24.62 8.74
CA ILE A 206 2.03 -23.36 9.10
C ILE A 206 3.11 -23.56 10.15
N SER A 207 4.33 -23.10 9.89
CA SER A 207 5.43 -23.10 10.85
C SER A 207 5.35 -21.92 11.81
N GLN A 208 4.97 -20.73 11.33
CA GLN A 208 4.84 -19.52 12.15
C GLN A 208 3.99 -18.44 11.48
N TYR A 209 3.50 -17.50 12.30
CA TYR A 209 2.76 -16.29 11.91
C TYR A 209 3.56 -15.03 12.25
N PRO A 210 4.50 -14.58 11.39
CA PRO A 210 5.27 -13.36 11.65
C PRO A 210 4.39 -12.11 11.65
N LYS A 211 4.77 -11.08 12.44
CA LYS A 211 3.99 -9.84 12.58
C LYS A 211 3.99 -8.97 11.30
N ALA A 212 5.08 -9.02 10.53
CA ALA A 212 5.21 -8.19 9.33
C ALA A 212 4.67 -8.92 8.09
N GLY A 213 3.83 -8.25 7.30
CA GLY A 213 3.25 -8.80 6.08
C GLY A 213 4.28 -9.20 5.00
N THR A 214 5.47 -8.57 5.00
CA THR A 214 6.57 -8.89 4.09
C THR A 214 7.48 -10.03 4.59
N ALA A 215 7.39 -10.40 5.87
CA ALA A 215 8.30 -11.38 6.46
C ALA A 215 8.26 -12.77 5.78
N PRO A 216 7.10 -13.32 5.37
CA PRO A 216 7.08 -14.60 4.66
C PRO A 216 7.92 -14.60 3.37
N ALA A 217 7.96 -13.48 2.62
CA ALA A 217 8.77 -13.37 1.41
C ALA A 217 10.28 -13.34 1.72
N HIS A 218 10.70 -12.57 2.72
CA HIS A 218 12.09 -12.52 3.16
C HIS A 218 12.57 -13.87 3.72
N ASN A 219 11.73 -14.54 4.53
CA ASN A 219 12.05 -15.85 5.09
C ASN A 219 12.15 -16.90 3.99
N LEU A 220 11.26 -16.84 2.99
CA LEU A 220 11.29 -17.68 1.81
C LEU A 220 12.60 -17.50 1.01
N ALA A 221 13.00 -16.26 0.78
CA ALA A 221 14.24 -15.93 0.06
C ALA A 221 15.49 -16.49 0.76
N ARG A 222 15.52 -16.47 2.11
CA ARG A 222 16.60 -17.04 2.91
C ARG A 222 16.52 -18.56 3.09
N GLY A 223 15.48 -19.20 2.55
CA GLY A 223 15.27 -20.65 2.69
C GLY A 223 14.79 -21.08 4.08
N GLU A 224 14.23 -20.19 4.88
CA GLU A 224 13.67 -20.49 6.20
C GLU A 224 12.30 -21.16 6.13
N THR A 225 11.61 -21.02 5.00
CA THR A 225 10.33 -21.68 4.69
C THR A 225 10.31 -22.11 3.24
N THR A 226 9.47 -23.08 2.88
CA THR A 226 9.32 -23.57 1.51
C THR A 226 8.26 -22.77 0.75
N ILE A 227 7.21 -22.36 1.45
CA ILE A 227 6.09 -21.59 0.87
C ILE A 227 5.82 -20.37 1.75
N GLY A 228 5.61 -19.23 1.11
CA GLY A 228 5.17 -18.01 1.78
C GLY A 228 3.88 -17.49 1.16
N ILE A 229 2.85 -17.27 1.96
CA ILE A 229 1.59 -16.65 1.51
C ILE A 229 1.68 -15.15 1.76
N GLY A 230 1.40 -14.33 0.72
CA GLY A 230 1.45 -12.88 0.82
C GLY A 230 1.25 -12.19 -0.51
N PHE A 231 1.58 -10.90 -0.58
CA PHE A 231 1.47 -10.16 -1.83
C PHE A 231 2.62 -10.47 -2.78
N LEU A 232 2.28 -10.79 -4.03
CA LEU A 232 3.17 -11.36 -5.03
C LEU A 232 4.32 -10.43 -5.44
N GLN A 233 4.13 -9.10 -5.36
CA GLN A 233 5.20 -8.15 -5.61
C GLN A 233 6.41 -8.32 -4.67
N ASN A 234 6.20 -8.81 -3.44
CA ASN A 234 7.30 -9.08 -2.51
C ASN A 234 8.13 -10.27 -2.97
N TYR A 235 7.49 -11.32 -3.49
CA TYR A 235 8.18 -12.49 -4.04
C TYR A 235 8.86 -12.18 -5.37
N SER A 236 8.25 -11.34 -6.21
CA SER A 236 8.88 -10.84 -7.44
C SER A 236 10.16 -10.05 -7.14
N PHE A 237 10.14 -9.23 -6.08
CA PHE A 237 11.31 -8.50 -5.60
C PHE A 237 12.44 -9.46 -5.18
N GLU A 238 12.15 -10.44 -4.33
CA GLU A 238 13.15 -11.41 -3.86
C GLU A 238 13.70 -12.27 -5.01
N LYS A 239 12.83 -12.67 -5.95
CA LYS A 239 13.22 -13.38 -7.17
C LYS A 239 14.18 -12.56 -8.03
N GLN A 240 13.90 -11.27 -8.22
CA GLN A 240 14.77 -10.36 -8.98
C GLN A 240 16.14 -10.22 -8.31
N ASN A 241 16.19 -10.29 -6.98
CA ASN A 241 17.43 -10.27 -6.21
C ASN A 241 18.16 -11.63 -6.16
N GLY A 242 17.75 -12.59 -6.97
CA GLY A 242 18.43 -13.87 -7.16
C GLY A 242 17.92 -15.02 -6.29
N ALA A 243 16.87 -14.82 -5.48
CA ALA A 243 16.30 -15.91 -4.71
C ALA A 243 15.60 -16.94 -5.64
N PRO A 244 15.73 -18.26 -5.37
CA PRO A 244 15.15 -19.32 -6.18
C PRO A 244 13.64 -19.46 -5.95
N ILE A 245 12.88 -18.42 -6.32
CA ILE A 245 11.45 -18.31 -6.04
C ILE A 245 10.62 -18.44 -7.32
N GLU A 246 9.60 -19.29 -7.28
CA GLU A 246 8.47 -19.28 -8.20
C GLU A 246 7.33 -18.49 -7.58
N VAL A 247 6.77 -17.52 -8.35
CA VAL A 247 5.65 -16.65 -7.93
C VAL A 247 4.37 -17.24 -8.46
N ILE A 248 3.41 -17.56 -7.60
CA ILE A 248 2.19 -18.30 -7.95
C ILE A 248 0.95 -17.44 -7.74
N VAL A 249 0.20 -17.25 -8.83
CA VAL A 249 -1.18 -16.77 -8.80
C VAL A 249 -2.08 -18.02 -8.65
N PRO A 250 -2.85 -18.14 -7.56
CA PRO A 250 -3.61 -19.37 -7.30
C PRO A 250 -4.72 -19.62 -8.32
N CYS A 251 -4.90 -20.90 -8.70
CA CYS A 251 -5.79 -21.34 -9.76
C CYS A 251 -7.27 -21.07 -9.50
N GLU A 252 -7.71 -21.07 -8.22
CA GLU A 252 -9.11 -20.80 -7.84
C GLU A 252 -9.50 -19.33 -7.98
N GLY A 253 -8.53 -18.48 -8.26
CA GLY A 253 -8.67 -17.03 -8.20
C GLY A 253 -8.11 -16.46 -6.91
N THR A 254 -7.94 -15.14 -6.87
CA THR A 254 -7.34 -14.49 -5.72
C THR A 254 -7.83 -13.06 -5.52
N GLY A 255 -7.66 -12.57 -4.29
CA GLY A 255 -7.88 -11.18 -3.93
C GLY A 255 -6.65 -10.32 -4.17
N TYR A 256 -6.80 -9.07 -3.79
CA TYR A 256 -5.75 -8.07 -3.95
C TYR A 256 -5.87 -6.98 -2.88
N GLU A 257 -4.78 -6.28 -2.63
CA GLU A 257 -4.80 -5.04 -1.87
C GLU A 257 -4.84 -3.83 -2.79
N LEU A 258 -5.38 -2.74 -2.28
CA LEU A 258 -5.12 -1.40 -2.76
C LEU A 258 -4.31 -0.69 -1.69
N GLY A 259 -3.18 -0.11 -2.06
CA GLY A 259 -2.35 0.66 -1.13
C GLY A 259 -2.90 2.06 -0.96
N GLY A 260 -3.18 2.43 0.31
CA GLY A 260 -3.77 3.72 0.64
C GLY A 260 -2.74 4.82 0.91
N VAL A 261 -3.15 6.07 0.74
CA VAL A 261 -2.51 7.24 1.37
C VAL A 261 -3.59 8.09 2.01
N SER A 262 -3.39 8.49 3.27
CA SER A 262 -4.37 9.21 4.08
C SER A 262 -3.70 10.27 4.96
N ILE A 263 -4.43 11.35 5.24
CA ILE A 263 -4.02 12.35 6.23
C ILE A 263 -4.57 11.91 7.60
N ILE A 264 -3.71 11.85 8.60
CA ILE A 264 -4.09 11.50 9.97
C ILE A 264 -4.86 12.67 10.57
N LYS A 265 -5.93 12.36 11.32
CA LYS A 265 -6.74 13.40 11.99
C LYS A 265 -5.88 14.21 12.95
N ASN A 266 -6.10 15.54 12.96
CA ASN A 266 -5.32 16.48 13.74
C ASN A 266 -3.81 16.48 13.40
N ALA A 267 -3.44 16.14 12.15
CA ALA A 267 -2.08 16.27 11.65
C ALA A 267 -1.52 17.66 11.95
N ARG A 268 -0.33 17.71 12.56
CA ARG A 268 0.30 18.99 12.97
C ARG A 268 0.78 19.81 11.77
N ASN A 269 1.09 19.12 10.66
CA ASN A 269 1.64 19.70 9.45
C ASN A 269 0.68 19.50 8.26
N LEU A 270 -0.58 19.93 8.41
CA LEU A 270 -1.67 19.62 7.46
C LEU A 270 -1.33 20.02 6.01
N LYS A 271 -0.72 21.18 5.77
CA LYS A 271 -0.34 21.61 4.40
C LYS A 271 0.67 20.65 3.75
N ASN A 272 1.69 20.26 4.51
CA ASN A 272 2.69 19.30 4.05
C ASN A 272 2.10 17.90 3.87
N ALA A 273 1.12 17.53 4.72
CA ALA A 273 0.39 16.28 4.58
C ALA A 273 -0.44 16.23 3.28
N GLN A 274 -1.14 17.30 2.93
CA GLN A 274 -1.87 17.45 1.66
C GLN A 274 -0.91 17.37 0.47
N LEU A 275 0.20 18.10 0.53
CA LEU A 275 1.24 18.07 -0.51
C LEU A 275 1.84 16.67 -0.69
N PHE A 276 2.03 15.92 0.43
CA PHE A 276 2.51 14.54 0.36
C PHE A 276 1.49 13.59 -0.28
N VAL A 277 0.19 13.76 -0.01
CA VAL A 277 -0.86 12.97 -0.67
C VAL A 277 -0.84 13.23 -2.18
N ASP A 278 -0.77 14.50 -2.60
CA ASP A 278 -0.68 14.86 -4.03
C ASP A 278 0.59 14.27 -4.68
N TRP A 279 1.72 14.37 -3.98
CA TRP A 279 2.98 13.77 -4.41
C TRP A 279 2.86 12.24 -4.56
N ALA A 280 2.34 11.55 -3.56
CA ALA A 280 2.22 10.09 -3.55
C ALA A 280 1.36 9.54 -4.71
N MET A 281 0.37 10.31 -5.16
CA MET A 281 -0.50 9.97 -6.28
C MET A 281 0.09 10.34 -7.65
N SER A 282 1.14 11.17 -7.70
CA SER A 282 1.73 11.64 -8.95
C SER A 282 2.44 10.51 -9.71
N LYS A 283 2.53 10.66 -11.04
CA LYS A 283 3.33 9.81 -11.92
C LYS A 283 4.75 9.61 -11.38
N GLU A 284 5.44 10.71 -11.05
CA GLU A 284 6.83 10.71 -10.59
C GLU A 284 7.02 9.84 -9.34
N SER A 285 6.19 10.04 -8.32
CA SER A 285 6.23 9.27 -7.08
C SER A 285 5.99 7.78 -7.32
N GLN A 286 4.99 7.45 -8.13
CA GLN A 286 4.65 6.07 -8.41
C GLN A 286 5.75 5.36 -9.21
N GLU A 287 6.34 6.01 -10.21
CA GLU A 287 7.49 5.48 -10.96
C GLU A 287 8.72 5.31 -10.05
N LEU A 288 9.02 6.27 -9.18
CA LEU A 288 10.12 6.16 -8.20
C LEU A 288 9.96 4.96 -7.26
N SER A 289 8.72 4.54 -6.96
CA SER A 289 8.46 3.38 -6.11
C SER A 289 9.11 2.10 -6.64
N TRP A 290 9.19 1.92 -7.96
CA TRP A 290 9.86 0.76 -8.53
C TRP A 290 11.28 1.07 -9.01
N GLU A 291 11.55 2.24 -9.57
CA GLU A 291 12.87 2.60 -10.10
C GLU A 291 13.96 2.67 -9.01
N LYS A 292 13.59 3.17 -7.84
CA LYS A 292 14.45 3.34 -6.67
C LYS A 292 14.05 2.46 -5.49
N GLY A 293 12.74 2.38 -5.23
CA GLY A 293 12.17 1.58 -4.13
C GLY A 293 12.04 0.10 -4.44
N GLN A 294 12.34 -0.34 -5.66
CA GLN A 294 12.31 -1.73 -6.11
C GLN A 294 10.95 -2.42 -5.87
N SER A 295 9.87 -1.67 -5.94
CA SER A 295 8.51 -2.18 -5.78
C SER A 295 7.95 -2.66 -7.12
N HIS A 296 7.31 -3.83 -7.12
CA HIS A 296 6.67 -4.39 -8.31
C HIS A 296 5.15 -4.36 -8.22
N HIS A 297 4.60 -3.36 -7.55
CA HIS A 297 3.16 -3.10 -7.52
C HIS A 297 2.63 -2.69 -8.90
N ILE A 298 1.35 -2.92 -9.13
CA ILE A 298 0.61 -2.31 -10.22
C ILE A 298 0.35 -0.85 -9.83
N LEU A 299 0.75 0.09 -10.68
CA LEU A 299 0.58 1.52 -10.42
C LEU A 299 -0.83 1.98 -10.79
N THR A 300 -1.32 3.02 -10.14
CA THR A 300 -2.71 3.49 -10.30
C THR A 300 -2.82 4.80 -11.08
N ASN A 301 -1.73 5.55 -11.27
CA ASN A 301 -1.73 6.76 -12.11
C ASN A 301 -1.70 6.37 -13.58
N VAL A 302 -2.62 6.93 -14.39
CA VAL A 302 -2.80 6.60 -15.83
C VAL A 302 -1.57 6.90 -16.70
N HIS A 303 -0.68 7.77 -16.23
CA HIS A 303 0.52 8.20 -16.95
C HIS A 303 1.79 7.49 -16.47
N ALA A 304 1.71 6.75 -15.36
CA ALA A 304 2.86 6.10 -14.75
C ALA A 304 3.19 4.78 -15.47
N LYS A 305 4.49 4.53 -15.66
CA LYS A 305 4.99 3.27 -16.21
C LYS A 305 5.42 2.36 -15.07
N GLY A 306 4.74 1.23 -14.94
CA GLY A 306 5.03 0.23 -13.92
C GLY A 306 6.33 -0.54 -14.16
N SER A 307 6.77 -1.25 -13.13
CA SER A 307 7.91 -2.17 -13.21
C SER A 307 7.69 -3.24 -14.29
N PRO A 308 8.73 -3.59 -15.08
CA PRO A 308 8.64 -4.70 -16.03
C PRO A 308 8.43 -6.07 -15.35
N TYR A 309 8.64 -6.14 -14.03
CA TYR A 309 8.44 -7.35 -13.20
C TYR A 309 7.09 -7.34 -12.47
N ALA A 310 6.29 -6.29 -12.63
CA ALA A 310 4.94 -6.25 -12.09
C ALA A 310 4.02 -7.23 -12.84
N LEU A 311 3.07 -7.81 -12.12
CA LEU A 311 2.03 -8.64 -12.73
C LEU A 311 1.13 -7.76 -13.59
N LYS A 312 0.65 -8.31 -14.70
CA LYS A 312 -0.29 -7.62 -15.57
C LYS A 312 -1.71 -7.93 -15.14
N SER A 313 -2.47 -6.91 -14.78
CA SER A 313 -3.83 -7.07 -14.23
C SER A 313 -4.80 -7.84 -15.13
N ASN A 314 -4.64 -7.72 -16.45
CA ASN A 314 -5.48 -8.42 -17.44
C ASN A 314 -5.17 -9.92 -17.60
N GLU A 315 -4.07 -10.40 -17.01
CA GLU A 315 -3.65 -11.81 -17.02
C GLU A 315 -4.01 -12.52 -15.69
N LEU A 316 -4.70 -11.81 -14.77
CA LEU A 316 -4.96 -12.28 -13.42
C LEU A 316 -6.42 -12.73 -13.25
N ASN A 317 -6.62 -13.87 -12.60
CA ASN A 317 -7.93 -14.32 -12.16
C ASN A 317 -8.26 -13.69 -10.79
N LEU A 318 -8.62 -12.38 -10.81
CA LEU A 318 -8.95 -11.63 -9.61
C LEU A 318 -10.43 -11.78 -9.25
N ILE A 319 -10.72 -11.99 -7.96
CA ILE A 319 -12.09 -11.88 -7.46
C ILE A 319 -12.54 -10.41 -7.51
N LYS A 320 -13.84 -10.18 -7.58
CA LYS A 320 -14.40 -8.85 -7.33
C LYS A 320 -14.38 -8.58 -5.83
N TYR A 321 -13.25 -8.06 -5.34
CA TYR A 321 -13.05 -7.83 -3.91
C TYR A 321 -13.99 -6.74 -3.39
N ASP A 322 -14.77 -7.06 -2.37
CA ASP A 322 -15.74 -6.16 -1.74
C ASP A 322 -15.09 -5.34 -0.63
N PHE A 323 -14.47 -4.20 -1.00
CA PHE A 323 -13.81 -3.29 -0.05
C PHE A 323 -14.80 -2.63 0.92
N ASP A 324 -16.07 -2.46 0.56
CA ASP A 324 -17.08 -1.89 1.45
C ASP A 324 -17.37 -2.84 2.62
N LYS A 325 -17.60 -4.11 2.31
CA LYS A 325 -17.88 -5.15 3.33
C LYS A 325 -16.64 -5.43 4.17
N PHE A 326 -15.52 -5.79 3.54
CA PHE A 326 -14.33 -6.27 4.24
C PHE A 326 -13.47 -5.17 4.82
N GLY A 327 -13.63 -3.91 4.42
CA GLY A 327 -13.08 -2.74 5.08
C GLY A 327 -13.90 -2.23 6.27
N SER A 328 -15.03 -2.86 6.62
CA SER A 328 -15.83 -2.53 7.80
C SER A 328 -15.12 -2.98 9.08
N SER A 329 -15.14 -2.15 10.11
CA SER A 329 -14.55 -2.44 11.42
C SER A 329 -15.14 -3.70 12.05
N ASP A 330 -16.46 -3.88 11.96
CA ASP A 330 -17.16 -5.01 12.55
C ASP A 330 -16.80 -6.31 11.85
N ILE A 331 -16.84 -6.33 10.51
CA ILE A 331 -16.49 -7.52 9.72
C ILE A 331 -15.03 -7.89 9.93
N ARG A 332 -14.13 -6.91 9.85
CA ARG A 332 -12.70 -7.17 10.08
C ARG A 332 -12.42 -7.72 11.46
N SER A 333 -12.96 -7.08 12.50
CA SER A 333 -12.78 -7.53 13.88
C SER A 333 -13.37 -8.93 14.10
N GLY A 334 -14.59 -9.17 13.60
CA GLY A 334 -15.25 -10.48 13.72
C GLY A 334 -14.46 -11.62 13.09
N LEU A 335 -13.94 -11.42 11.86
CA LEU A 335 -13.12 -12.42 11.16
C LEU A 335 -11.76 -12.66 11.85
N ILE A 336 -11.11 -11.62 12.36
CA ILE A 336 -9.85 -11.74 13.08
C ILE A 336 -10.08 -12.47 14.42
N ASP A 337 -11.13 -12.11 15.17
CA ASP A 337 -11.47 -12.76 16.43
C ASP A 337 -11.83 -14.24 16.23
N ARG A 338 -12.56 -14.55 15.16
CA ARG A 338 -12.85 -15.95 14.77
C ARG A 338 -11.56 -16.71 14.46
N TRP A 339 -10.64 -16.08 13.70
CA TRP A 339 -9.34 -16.69 13.39
C TRP A 339 -8.52 -16.96 14.66
N VAL A 340 -8.49 -16.02 15.61
CA VAL A 340 -7.80 -16.23 16.90
C VAL A 340 -8.37 -17.42 17.65
N ARG A 341 -9.71 -17.49 17.78
CA ARG A 341 -10.37 -18.57 18.53
C ARG A 341 -10.26 -19.92 17.85
N GLU A 342 -10.44 -19.98 16.52
CA GLU A 342 -10.62 -21.26 15.82
C GLU A 342 -9.35 -21.79 15.16
N VAL A 343 -8.35 -20.93 14.92
CA VAL A 343 -7.11 -21.30 14.24
C VAL A 343 -5.91 -21.16 15.17
N LYS A 344 -5.65 -19.94 15.68
CA LYS A 344 -4.41 -19.65 16.43
C LYS A 344 -4.33 -20.32 17.79
N LEU A 345 -5.43 -20.38 18.54
CA LEU A 345 -5.47 -20.93 19.91
C LEU A 345 -5.65 -22.45 19.96
N ASN A 346 -5.84 -23.10 18.82
CA ASN A 346 -6.00 -24.55 18.73
C ASN A 346 -4.69 -25.29 18.37
N LYS A 347 -3.55 -24.59 18.44
CA LYS A 347 -2.21 -25.16 18.31
C LYS A 347 -1.71 -25.75 19.60
#